data_8bc3c6a856602b394d0851bbea3f8cbf
#
_entry.id   8bc3c6a856602b394d0851bbea3f8cbf
#
_cell.length_a   1.000
_cell.length_b   1.000
_cell.length_c   1.000
_cell.angle_alpha   90.00
_cell.angle_beta   90.00
_cell.angle_gamma   90.00
#
_symmetry.space_group_name_H-M   'P 1'
#
loop_
_entity.id
_entity.type
_entity.pdbx_description
1 polymer ?
#
loop_
_entity_poly.entity_id
_entity_poly.type
_entity_poly.pdbx_seq_one_letter_code
_entity_poly.pdbx_strand_id
1 'polypeptide(L)'
;MSVTIHAPAKINLTLDIVGTRPDGYHLLESIFQSVSIGDTLVARTRWRQSITLDAPGCDCPTEKNTAYKAAAAFMAYTGIRKGIHLTLTKRIPTQAGMGGGSADAAGVLVALNKLFNTNLTTEQLCEIGLQVGADVPFCIVGGTAYVTGIGEKIQPLPPLPPCYIVIAQPSEGISTKEAYAAVDNAAILARPDNAAAIAALEAGDLPGVCRQAINVFESATALAGVADIRRRMEQFDPLCSQMTGSGSCVFAVFADRVTAMECNLELRKHYPTAFVCEPCNGII
;
A
#
# COMPACT_ATOMS: atom_id res chain seq x y z
N MET A 1 -15.45 -25.25 3.47
CA MET A 1 -15.64 -23.99 2.70
C MET A 1 -14.31 -23.26 2.60
N SER A 2 -14.08 -22.57 1.47
CA SER A 2 -12.88 -21.74 1.29
C SER A 2 -13.26 -20.46 0.54
N VAL A 3 -12.52 -19.37 0.81
CA VAL A 3 -12.63 -18.09 0.12
C VAL A 3 -11.23 -17.70 -0.32
N THR A 4 -11.10 -17.26 -1.56
CA THR A 4 -9.86 -16.71 -2.13
C THR A 4 -10.06 -15.22 -2.34
N ILE A 5 -9.07 -14.43 -1.95
CA ILE A 5 -9.03 -12.97 -2.09
C ILE A 5 -7.72 -12.59 -2.76
N HIS A 6 -7.80 -11.67 -3.72
CA HIS A 6 -6.66 -10.90 -4.20
C HIS A 6 -6.61 -9.59 -3.42
N ALA A 7 -5.51 -9.36 -2.71
CA ALA A 7 -5.29 -8.20 -1.84
C ALA A 7 -4.26 -7.26 -2.50
N PRO A 8 -4.71 -6.18 -3.17
CA PRO A 8 -3.85 -5.30 -3.94
C PRO A 8 -2.96 -4.44 -3.04
N ALA A 9 -1.78 -4.08 -3.53
CA ALA A 9 -0.90 -3.11 -2.93
C ALA A 9 -1.45 -1.68 -3.05
N LYS A 10 -0.81 -0.74 -2.37
CA LYS A 10 -1.04 0.69 -2.52
C LYS A 10 0.25 1.43 -2.88
N ILE A 11 0.10 2.57 -3.50
CA ILE A 11 1.13 3.60 -3.59
C ILE A 11 0.61 4.91 -3.01
N ASN A 12 1.53 5.82 -2.69
CA ASN A 12 1.22 7.18 -2.30
C ASN A 12 1.48 8.09 -3.51
N LEU A 13 0.43 8.63 -4.14
CA LEU A 13 0.58 9.62 -5.22
C LEU A 13 1.12 10.94 -4.68
N THR A 14 0.72 11.31 -3.48
CA THR A 14 1.29 12.40 -2.68
C THR A 14 1.55 11.88 -1.28
N LEU A 15 2.53 12.44 -0.55
CA LEU A 15 2.71 12.15 0.87
C LEU A 15 3.37 13.30 1.59
N ASP A 16 2.65 13.89 2.53
CA ASP A 16 3.14 14.95 3.42
C ASP A 16 3.03 14.54 4.88
N ILE A 17 3.93 15.05 5.72
CA ILE A 17 3.88 14.99 7.17
C ILE A 17 3.57 16.38 7.66
N VAL A 18 2.36 16.56 8.20
CA VAL A 18 1.79 17.87 8.56
C VAL A 18 1.85 18.18 10.04
N GLY A 19 2.33 17.27 10.85
CA GLY A 19 2.47 17.48 12.30
C GLY A 19 2.74 16.19 13.07
N THR A 20 2.81 16.31 14.38
CA THR A 20 3.00 15.18 15.30
C THR A 20 2.00 15.28 16.44
N ARG A 21 1.39 14.17 16.81
CA ARG A 21 0.47 14.06 17.97
C ARG A 21 1.25 14.02 19.28
N PRO A 22 0.61 14.38 20.42
CA PRO A 22 1.26 14.30 21.73
C PRO A 22 1.76 12.91 22.13
N ASP A 23 1.19 11.85 21.55
CA ASP A 23 1.62 10.45 21.73
C ASP A 23 2.78 10.02 20.82
N GLY A 24 3.32 10.96 20.03
CA GLY A 24 4.47 10.75 19.14
C GLY A 24 4.12 10.22 17.73
N TYR A 25 2.85 9.98 17.41
CA TYR A 25 2.45 9.61 16.06
C TYR A 25 2.44 10.83 15.13
N HIS A 26 2.99 10.66 13.93
CA HIS A 26 2.96 11.69 12.90
C HIS A 26 1.59 11.79 12.26
N LEU A 27 1.16 13.01 11.98
CA LEU A 27 -0.02 13.29 11.18
C LEU A 27 0.41 13.40 9.71
N LEU A 28 -0.27 12.68 8.85
CA LEU A 28 -0.02 12.70 7.41
C LEU A 28 -1.20 13.24 6.63
N GLU A 29 -0.90 13.74 5.44
CA GLU A 29 -1.85 14.01 4.36
C GLU A 29 -1.31 13.38 3.08
N SER A 30 -2.13 12.54 2.43
CA SER A 30 -1.66 11.75 1.29
C SER A 30 -2.81 11.34 0.39
N ILE A 31 -2.56 11.23 -0.90
CA ILE A 31 -3.47 10.55 -1.82
C ILE A 31 -2.93 9.15 -2.05
N PHE A 32 -3.69 8.15 -1.56
CA PHE A 32 -3.39 6.74 -1.75
C PHE A 32 -4.07 6.23 -3.01
N GLN A 33 -3.41 5.30 -3.70
CA GLN A 33 -3.93 4.60 -4.86
C GLN A 33 -3.68 3.09 -4.73
N SER A 34 -4.73 2.29 -4.85
CA SER A 34 -4.61 0.84 -5.01
C SER A 34 -4.09 0.48 -6.39
N VAL A 35 -3.16 -0.47 -6.46
CA VAL A 35 -2.54 -0.91 -7.73
C VAL A 35 -2.71 -2.41 -7.93
N SER A 36 -2.80 -2.86 -9.19
CA SER A 36 -3.23 -4.21 -9.56
C SER A 36 -2.27 -5.34 -9.15
N ILE A 37 -1.03 -5.05 -8.75
CA ILE A 37 -0.21 -6.05 -8.07
C ILE A 37 -0.74 -6.31 -6.67
N GLY A 38 -0.83 -7.56 -6.27
CA GLY A 38 -1.35 -7.91 -4.95
C GLY A 38 -1.00 -9.33 -4.54
N ASP A 39 -1.16 -9.59 -3.25
CA ASP A 39 -0.98 -10.91 -2.66
C ASP A 39 -2.26 -11.73 -2.80
N THR A 40 -2.12 -13.04 -2.80
CA THR A 40 -3.27 -13.94 -2.85
C THR A 40 -3.44 -14.62 -1.50
N LEU A 41 -4.62 -14.46 -0.92
CA LEU A 41 -5.00 -15.08 0.34
C LEU A 41 -6.08 -16.13 0.11
N VAL A 42 -5.90 -17.31 0.72
CA VAL A 42 -6.94 -18.34 0.81
C VAL A 42 -7.28 -18.59 2.27
N ALA A 43 -8.53 -18.39 2.66
CA ALA A 43 -9.05 -18.70 3.98
C ALA A 43 -9.93 -19.95 3.92
N ARG A 44 -9.70 -20.92 4.84
CA ARG A 44 -10.47 -22.17 4.95
C ARG A 44 -10.87 -22.44 6.37
N THR A 45 -12.06 -23.02 6.59
CA THR A 45 -12.48 -23.51 7.91
C THR A 45 -11.75 -24.78 8.30
N ARG A 46 -11.49 -24.95 9.61
CA ARG A 46 -10.91 -26.16 10.21
C ARG A 46 -11.77 -26.67 11.37
N TRP A 47 -11.66 -27.97 11.66
CA TRP A 47 -12.33 -28.58 12.81
C TRP A 47 -11.73 -28.13 14.16
N ARG A 48 -10.39 -28.06 14.23
CA ARG A 48 -9.68 -27.68 15.45
C ARG A 48 -9.78 -26.15 15.61
N GLN A 49 -10.23 -25.71 16.76
CA GLN A 49 -10.36 -24.29 17.11
C GLN A 49 -8.97 -23.65 17.26
N SER A 50 -8.36 -23.26 16.15
CA SER A 50 -7.06 -22.62 16.10
C SER A 50 -6.93 -21.80 14.81
N ILE A 51 -6.13 -20.74 14.85
CA ILE A 51 -5.69 -19.99 13.68
C ILE A 51 -4.35 -20.58 13.26
N THR A 52 -4.23 -20.95 11.98
CA THR A 52 -2.96 -21.38 11.39
C THR A 52 -2.72 -20.60 10.12
N LEU A 53 -1.46 -20.26 9.86
CA LEU A 53 -1.00 -19.48 8.71
C LEU A 53 0.13 -20.24 8.01
N ASP A 54 0.00 -20.39 6.71
CA ASP A 54 1.05 -20.79 5.79
C ASP A 54 1.39 -19.58 4.93
N ALA A 55 2.58 -19.01 5.12
CA ALA A 55 3.04 -17.78 4.46
C ALA A 55 4.52 -17.93 4.07
N PRO A 56 4.84 -18.73 3.04
CA PRO A 56 6.21 -18.92 2.60
C PRO A 56 6.83 -17.59 2.16
N GLY A 57 8.10 -17.38 2.56
CA GLY A 57 8.83 -16.13 2.29
C GLY A 57 8.53 -14.99 3.28
N CYS A 58 7.77 -15.24 4.35
CA CYS A 58 7.60 -14.29 5.46
C CYS A 58 8.50 -14.68 6.63
N ASP A 59 9.58 -13.93 6.85
CA ASP A 59 10.56 -14.20 7.92
C ASP A 59 10.14 -13.57 9.26
N CYS A 60 8.91 -13.80 9.69
CA CYS A 60 8.45 -13.34 10.99
C CYS A 60 7.69 -14.45 11.75
N PRO A 61 7.72 -14.45 13.10
CA PRO A 61 6.88 -15.36 13.88
C PRO A 61 5.41 -15.22 13.49
N THR A 62 4.69 -16.34 13.42
CA THR A 62 3.28 -16.40 12.97
C THR A 62 2.40 -15.38 13.69
N GLU A 63 2.55 -15.23 15.01
CA GLU A 63 1.74 -14.33 15.84
C GLU A 63 2.05 -12.84 15.58
N LYS A 64 3.22 -12.54 14.99
CA LYS A 64 3.61 -11.17 14.58
C LYS A 64 3.13 -10.83 13.18
N ASN A 65 2.76 -11.82 12.37
CA ASN A 65 2.26 -11.60 11.02
C ASN A 65 0.92 -10.87 11.03
N THR A 66 0.76 -9.84 10.20
CA THR A 66 -0.46 -9.01 10.14
C THR A 66 -1.69 -9.80 9.72
N ALA A 67 -1.55 -10.80 8.83
CA ALA A 67 -2.63 -11.71 8.46
C ALA A 67 -3.14 -12.53 9.67
N TYR A 68 -2.24 -13.04 10.50
CA TYR A 68 -2.61 -13.74 11.73
C TYR A 68 -3.29 -12.81 12.73
N LYS A 69 -2.74 -11.61 12.95
CA LYS A 69 -3.32 -10.60 13.84
C LYS A 69 -4.72 -10.19 13.40
N ALA A 70 -4.92 -9.97 12.10
CA ALA A 70 -6.23 -9.65 11.54
C ALA A 70 -7.25 -10.76 11.79
N ALA A 71 -6.85 -12.02 11.59
CA ALA A 71 -7.71 -13.15 11.90
C ALA A 71 -8.06 -13.22 13.39
N ALA A 72 -7.09 -13.04 14.27
CA ALA A 72 -7.33 -13.04 15.72
C ALA A 72 -8.27 -11.90 16.15
N ALA A 73 -8.07 -10.69 15.62
CA ALA A 73 -8.94 -9.55 15.87
C ALA A 73 -10.37 -9.79 15.37
N PHE A 74 -10.53 -10.34 14.16
CA PHE A 74 -11.85 -10.68 13.61
C PHE A 74 -12.58 -11.71 14.47
N MET A 75 -11.89 -12.78 14.89
CA MET A 75 -12.48 -13.83 15.73
C MET A 75 -12.87 -13.27 17.11
N ALA A 76 -12.06 -12.39 17.68
CA ALA A 76 -12.37 -11.71 18.94
C ALA A 76 -13.60 -10.80 18.82
N TYR A 77 -13.68 -10.01 17.74
CA TYR A 77 -14.79 -9.10 17.51
C TYR A 77 -16.13 -9.82 17.29
N THR A 78 -16.10 -10.91 16.51
CA THR A 78 -17.32 -11.66 16.14
C THR A 78 -17.73 -12.72 17.15
N GLY A 79 -16.85 -13.12 18.09
CA GLY A 79 -17.07 -14.22 19.01
C GLY A 79 -17.10 -15.61 18.36
N ILE A 80 -16.73 -15.74 17.10
CA ILE A 80 -16.71 -17.01 16.36
C ILE A 80 -15.64 -17.93 16.93
N ARG A 81 -16.02 -19.18 17.27
CA ARG A 81 -15.14 -20.21 17.86
C ARG A 81 -14.83 -21.34 16.87
N LYS A 82 -14.66 -21.03 15.60
CA LYS A 82 -14.26 -22.02 14.58
C LYS A 82 -12.77 -21.87 14.26
N GLY A 83 -12.13 -22.99 13.90
CA GLY A 83 -10.76 -22.95 13.41
C GLY A 83 -10.67 -22.44 11.98
N ILE A 84 -9.58 -21.77 11.67
CA ILE A 84 -9.26 -21.28 10.33
C ILE A 84 -7.83 -21.63 9.94
N HIS A 85 -7.63 -21.83 8.65
CA HIS A 85 -6.32 -21.94 8.02
C HIS A 85 -6.22 -20.89 6.92
N LEU A 86 -5.16 -20.12 6.98
CA LEU A 86 -4.82 -19.08 6.02
C LEU A 86 -3.61 -19.55 5.20
N THR A 87 -3.69 -19.41 3.88
CA THR A 87 -2.54 -19.58 2.99
C THR A 87 -2.31 -18.26 2.28
N LEU A 88 -1.10 -17.73 2.36
CA LEU A 88 -0.72 -16.45 1.80
C LEU A 88 0.36 -16.63 0.74
N THR A 89 0.12 -16.17 -0.47
CA THR A 89 1.09 -16.14 -1.56
C THR A 89 1.52 -14.70 -1.80
N LYS A 90 2.76 -14.37 -1.46
CA LYS A 90 3.33 -13.03 -1.55
C LYS A 90 3.78 -12.68 -2.98
N ARG A 91 3.36 -11.50 -3.44
CA ARG A 91 3.82 -10.84 -4.66
C ARG A 91 4.20 -9.38 -4.42
N ILE A 92 3.60 -8.75 -3.39
CA ILE A 92 3.97 -7.39 -2.98
C ILE A 92 5.37 -7.45 -2.35
N PRO A 93 6.32 -6.67 -2.83
CA PRO A 93 7.67 -6.62 -2.25
C PRO A 93 7.63 -6.23 -0.77
N THR A 94 8.51 -6.84 0.04
CA THR A 94 8.59 -6.56 1.47
C THR A 94 9.39 -5.28 1.73
N GLN A 95 9.05 -4.51 2.78
CA GLN A 95 9.72 -3.24 3.15
C GLN A 95 9.78 -2.24 2.00
N ALA A 96 8.72 -2.18 1.22
CA ALA A 96 8.63 -1.48 -0.06
C ALA A 96 7.86 -0.15 0.00
N GLY A 97 7.26 0.22 1.13
CA GLY A 97 6.34 1.36 1.21
C GLY A 97 4.97 1.11 0.54
N MET A 98 4.70 -0.12 0.10
CA MET A 98 3.51 -0.51 -0.68
C MET A 98 2.37 -1.11 0.15
N GLY A 99 2.47 -1.11 1.48
CA GLY A 99 1.41 -1.58 2.37
C GLY A 99 1.13 -3.08 2.34
N GLY A 100 2.08 -3.94 1.92
CA GLY A 100 1.86 -5.37 1.74
C GLY A 100 1.28 -6.09 2.95
N GLY A 101 1.81 -5.84 4.16
CA GLY A 101 1.26 -6.42 5.39
C GLY A 101 -0.15 -5.94 5.72
N SER A 102 -0.48 -4.68 5.36
CA SER A 102 -1.82 -4.11 5.55
C SER A 102 -2.81 -4.67 4.52
N ALA A 103 -2.36 -4.89 3.28
CA ALA A 103 -3.14 -5.58 2.25
C ALA A 103 -3.48 -7.03 2.68
N ASP A 104 -2.50 -7.76 3.23
CA ASP A 104 -2.73 -9.11 3.77
C ASP A 104 -3.77 -9.11 4.88
N ALA A 105 -3.66 -8.17 5.83
CA ALA A 105 -4.61 -8.03 6.94
C ALA A 105 -6.02 -7.70 6.43
N ALA A 106 -6.16 -6.75 5.51
CA ALA A 106 -7.42 -6.39 4.87
C ALA A 106 -8.04 -7.59 4.13
N GLY A 107 -7.22 -8.30 3.34
CA GLY A 107 -7.63 -9.52 2.65
C GLY A 107 -8.18 -10.58 3.59
N VAL A 108 -7.55 -10.79 4.77
CA VAL A 108 -8.05 -11.71 5.80
C VAL A 108 -9.41 -11.26 6.33
N LEU A 109 -9.57 -10.00 6.70
CA LEU A 109 -10.84 -9.48 7.24
C LEU A 109 -11.99 -9.67 6.24
N VAL A 110 -11.77 -9.32 4.97
CA VAL A 110 -12.77 -9.51 3.90
C VAL A 110 -13.04 -10.99 3.64
N ALA A 111 -11.99 -11.84 3.62
CA ALA A 111 -12.14 -13.27 3.43
C ALA A 111 -12.96 -13.93 4.54
N LEU A 112 -12.71 -13.58 5.80
CA LEU A 112 -13.42 -14.13 6.94
C LEU A 112 -14.86 -13.62 7.03
N ASN A 113 -15.12 -12.36 6.68
CA ASN A 113 -16.46 -11.81 6.56
C ASN A 113 -17.30 -12.61 5.54
N LYS A 114 -16.72 -12.89 4.35
CA LYS A 114 -17.34 -13.76 3.32
C LYS A 114 -17.47 -15.22 3.80
N LEU A 115 -16.42 -15.78 4.40
CA LEU A 115 -16.36 -17.21 4.79
C LEU A 115 -17.39 -17.60 5.85
N PHE A 116 -17.62 -16.68 6.80
CA PHE A 116 -18.54 -16.90 7.93
C PHE A 116 -19.91 -16.22 7.75
N ASN A 117 -20.12 -15.48 6.63
CA ASN A 117 -21.35 -14.72 6.35
C ASN A 117 -21.73 -13.81 7.53
N THR A 118 -20.75 -13.09 8.08
CA THR A 118 -20.97 -12.23 9.25
C THR A 118 -21.65 -10.92 8.88
N ASN A 119 -21.66 -10.54 7.58
CA ASN A 119 -22.26 -9.32 7.05
C ASN A 119 -21.79 -8.05 7.76
N LEU A 120 -20.53 -8.02 8.22
CA LEU A 120 -19.94 -6.81 8.77
C LEU A 120 -19.84 -5.76 7.67
N THR A 121 -20.15 -4.51 8.03
CA THR A 121 -20.02 -3.37 7.11
C THR A 121 -18.54 -3.04 6.87
N THR A 122 -18.27 -2.21 5.86
CA THR A 122 -16.92 -1.72 5.57
C THR A 122 -16.34 -0.98 6.77
N GLU A 123 -17.15 -0.15 7.44
CA GLU A 123 -16.76 0.61 8.63
C GLU A 123 -16.34 -0.32 9.78
N GLN A 124 -17.12 -1.38 10.04
CA GLN A 124 -16.81 -2.37 11.07
C GLN A 124 -15.52 -3.14 10.76
N LEU A 125 -15.31 -3.50 9.48
CA LEU A 125 -14.05 -4.11 9.05
C LEU A 125 -12.86 -3.15 9.21
N CYS A 126 -13.05 -1.85 8.93
CA CYS A 126 -12.04 -0.82 9.14
C CYS A 126 -11.70 -0.62 10.63
N GLU A 127 -12.70 -0.67 11.52
CA GLU A 127 -12.47 -0.63 12.99
C GLU A 127 -11.59 -1.78 13.47
N ILE A 128 -11.87 -3.00 12.98
CA ILE A 128 -11.04 -4.18 13.29
C ILE A 128 -9.64 -4.01 12.67
N GLY A 129 -9.59 -3.54 11.43
CA GLY A 129 -8.35 -3.36 10.66
C GLY A 129 -7.40 -2.35 11.29
N LEU A 130 -7.93 -1.25 11.83
CA LEU A 130 -7.14 -0.21 12.49
C LEU A 130 -6.38 -0.73 13.71
N GLN A 131 -6.90 -1.73 14.41
CA GLN A 131 -6.19 -2.38 15.54
C GLN A 131 -4.95 -3.16 15.07
N VAL A 132 -4.88 -3.52 13.77
CA VAL A 132 -3.77 -4.27 13.19
C VAL A 132 -2.73 -3.35 12.55
N GLY A 133 -3.19 -2.26 11.91
CA GLY A 133 -2.31 -1.28 11.28
C GLY A 133 -3.06 -0.12 10.64
N ALA A 134 -2.43 1.05 10.59
CA ALA A 134 -3.03 2.30 10.13
C ALA A 134 -3.46 2.26 8.65
N ASP A 135 -2.72 1.57 7.77
CA ASP A 135 -3.04 1.45 6.35
C ASP A 135 -4.11 0.36 6.04
N VAL A 136 -4.47 -0.49 7.04
CA VAL A 136 -5.44 -1.59 6.82
C VAL A 136 -6.81 -1.07 6.40
N PRO A 137 -7.37 -0.01 7.01
CA PRO A 137 -8.62 0.58 6.57
C PRO A 137 -8.61 0.98 5.10
N PHE A 138 -7.54 1.65 4.61
CA PHE A 138 -7.44 1.97 3.19
C PHE A 138 -7.42 0.71 2.31
N CYS A 139 -6.67 -0.31 2.69
CA CYS A 139 -6.62 -1.57 1.93
C CYS A 139 -7.98 -2.28 1.87
N ILE A 140 -8.88 -2.05 2.85
CA ILE A 140 -10.27 -2.55 2.82
C ILE A 140 -11.12 -1.72 1.85
N VAL A 141 -11.03 -0.38 1.92
CA VAL A 141 -11.82 0.56 1.08
C VAL A 141 -11.34 0.52 -0.37
N GLY A 142 -10.03 0.59 -0.57
CA GLY A 142 -9.39 0.54 -1.89
C GLY A 142 -9.60 1.79 -2.75
N GLY A 143 -9.25 1.67 -4.02
CA GLY A 143 -9.40 2.73 -5.02
C GLY A 143 -8.40 3.87 -4.87
N THR A 144 -8.88 5.10 -5.10
CA THR A 144 -8.16 6.35 -4.87
C THR A 144 -8.79 7.04 -3.67
N ALA A 145 -8.01 7.48 -2.69
CA ALA A 145 -8.54 8.18 -1.53
C ALA A 145 -7.57 9.22 -0.96
N TYR A 146 -8.12 10.31 -0.44
CA TYR A 146 -7.40 11.23 0.42
C TYR A 146 -7.38 10.67 1.84
N VAL A 147 -6.19 10.47 2.36
CA VAL A 147 -5.94 9.82 3.65
C VAL A 147 -5.25 10.80 4.57
N THR A 148 -5.80 10.96 5.78
CA THR A 148 -5.31 11.88 6.80
C THR A 148 -5.25 11.24 8.19
N GLY A 149 -4.84 12.02 9.19
CA GLY A 149 -4.62 11.50 10.53
C GLY A 149 -3.31 10.75 10.61
N ILE A 150 -3.32 9.55 11.20
CA ILE A 150 -2.17 8.62 11.18
C ILE A 150 -2.26 7.60 10.01
N GLY A 151 -3.25 7.78 9.10
CA GLY A 151 -3.59 6.87 8.00
C GLY A 151 -5.00 6.29 8.07
N GLU A 152 -5.77 6.62 9.12
CA GLU A 152 -7.07 6.04 9.43
C GLU A 152 -8.28 6.80 8.86
N LYS A 153 -8.12 8.09 8.54
CA LYS A 153 -9.19 8.91 8.00
C LYS A 153 -9.16 8.85 6.49
N ILE A 154 -10.15 8.21 5.90
CA ILE A 154 -10.19 7.91 4.46
C ILE A 154 -11.38 8.65 3.85
N GLN A 155 -11.09 9.50 2.88
CA GLN A 155 -12.07 10.16 2.03
C GLN A 155 -11.90 9.60 0.61
N PRO A 156 -12.83 8.79 0.08
CA PRO A 156 -12.78 8.31 -1.29
C PRO A 156 -12.75 9.48 -2.28
N LEU A 157 -11.97 9.32 -3.34
CA LEU A 157 -11.82 10.27 -4.43
C LEU A 157 -12.24 9.62 -5.77
N PRO A 158 -12.46 10.41 -6.83
CA PRO A 158 -12.61 9.86 -8.17
C PRO A 158 -11.43 8.97 -8.54
N PRO A 159 -11.66 7.92 -9.34
CA PRO A 159 -10.59 7.00 -9.73
C PRO A 159 -9.49 7.73 -10.51
N LEU A 160 -8.25 7.31 -10.28
CA LEU A 160 -7.13 7.78 -11.10
C LEU A 160 -7.42 7.45 -12.57
N PRO A 161 -7.24 8.40 -13.50
CA PRO A 161 -7.44 8.12 -14.91
C PRO A 161 -6.59 6.95 -15.39
N PRO A 162 -7.01 6.22 -16.44
CA PRO A 162 -6.28 5.07 -16.96
C PRO A 162 -4.82 5.42 -17.26
N CYS A 163 -3.91 4.65 -16.68
CA CYS A 163 -2.47 4.82 -16.83
C CYS A 163 -1.74 3.52 -16.50
N TYR A 164 -0.45 3.49 -16.79
CA TYR A 164 0.45 2.38 -16.46
C TYR A 164 1.48 2.84 -15.46
N ILE A 165 1.69 2.02 -14.43
CA ILE A 165 2.56 2.35 -13.31
C ILE A 165 3.70 1.33 -13.30
N VAL A 166 4.92 1.80 -13.49
CA VAL A 166 6.14 0.99 -13.36
C VAL A 166 6.64 1.15 -11.95
N ILE A 167 6.93 0.04 -11.27
CA ILE A 167 7.43 0.04 -9.90
C ILE A 167 8.72 -0.77 -9.84
N ALA A 168 9.73 -0.26 -9.14
CA ALA A 168 10.98 -0.97 -8.87
C ALA A 168 11.42 -0.77 -7.42
N GLN A 169 12.06 -1.79 -6.86
CA GLN A 169 12.63 -1.75 -5.50
C GLN A 169 14.15 -1.84 -5.56
N PRO A 170 14.90 -0.94 -4.92
CA PRO A 170 16.33 -1.10 -4.73
C PRO A 170 16.63 -2.23 -3.73
N SER A 171 17.87 -2.71 -3.71
CA SER A 171 18.31 -3.72 -2.74
C SER A 171 18.39 -3.17 -1.32
N GLU A 172 18.63 -1.88 -1.18
CA GLU A 172 18.62 -1.18 0.10
C GLU A 172 17.19 -0.90 0.55
N GLY A 173 16.92 -1.11 1.84
CA GLY A 173 15.66 -0.80 2.49
C GLY A 173 15.84 0.24 3.58
N ILE A 174 14.73 0.83 3.99
CA ILE A 174 14.67 1.69 5.17
C ILE A 174 13.50 1.26 6.04
N SER A 175 13.69 1.20 7.34
CA SER A 175 12.58 0.95 8.24
C SER A 175 11.69 2.20 8.32
N THR A 176 10.38 2.00 8.49
CA THR A 176 9.43 3.11 8.68
C THR A 176 9.85 4.02 9.83
N LYS A 177 10.38 3.45 10.92
CA LYS A 177 10.85 4.22 12.08
C LYS A 177 12.03 5.14 11.72
N GLU A 178 13.01 4.64 10.97
CA GLU A 178 14.15 5.43 10.52
C GLU A 178 13.73 6.53 9.54
N ALA A 179 12.79 6.24 8.63
CA ALA A 179 12.28 7.23 7.69
C ALA A 179 11.58 8.40 8.42
N TYR A 180 10.71 8.12 9.39
CA TYR A 180 10.09 9.17 10.21
C TYR A 180 11.11 9.99 10.98
N ALA A 181 12.10 9.34 11.61
CA ALA A 181 13.17 10.04 12.31
C ALA A 181 14.02 10.91 11.37
N ALA A 182 14.17 10.51 10.11
CA ALA A 182 14.85 11.32 9.10
C ALA A 182 14.04 12.58 8.76
N VAL A 183 12.71 12.46 8.59
CA VAL A 183 11.82 13.60 8.32
C VAL A 183 11.84 14.61 9.47
N ASP A 184 11.85 14.15 10.73
CA ASP A 184 11.89 15.03 11.92
C ASP A 184 13.14 15.93 11.95
N ASN A 185 14.22 15.50 11.31
CA ASN A 185 15.51 16.20 11.31
C ASN A 185 15.85 16.85 9.96
N ALA A 186 15.00 16.70 8.94
CA ALA A 186 15.29 17.21 7.60
C ALA A 186 14.60 18.55 7.34
N ALA A 187 15.24 19.40 6.52
CA ALA A 187 14.57 20.52 5.89
C ALA A 187 13.73 20.00 4.71
N ILE A 188 12.41 20.06 4.83
CA ILE A 188 11.50 19.65 3.76
C ILE A 188 11.47 20.75 2.69
N LEU A 189 12.07 20.44 1.53
CA LEU A 189 12.27 21.41 0.45
C LEU A 189 11.01 21.63 -0.41
N ALA A 190 10.17 20.62 -0.54
CA ALA A 190 8.93 20.66 -1.31
C ALA A 190 7.84 19.85 -0.64
N ARG A 191 6.60 20.34 -0.72
CA ARG A 191 5.41 19.64 -0.21
C ARG A 191 4.37 19.52 -1.32
N PRO A 192 3.56 18.45 -1.34
CA PRO A 192 2.50 18.32 -2.32
C PRO A 192 1.39 19.35 -2.05
N ASP A 193 0.77 19.84 -3.13
CA ASP A 193 -0.52 20.53 -3.04
C ASP A 193 -1.64 19.50 -3.22
N ASN A 194 -2.11 18.93 -2.12
CA ASN A 194 -3.16 17.93 -2.13
C ASN A 194 -4.50 18.47 -2.66
N ALA A 195 -4.78 19.77 -2.47
CA ALA A 195 -6.00 20.38 -3.00
C ALA A 195 -5.95 20.46 -4.53
N ALA A 196 -4.81 20.88 -5.10
CA ALA A 196 -4.61 20.87 -6.55
C ALA A 196 -4.64 19.45 -7.14
N ALA A 197 -4.07 18.45 -6.44
CA ALA A 197 -4.12 17.05 -6.86
C ALA A 197 -5.56 16.51 -6.87
N ILE A 198 -6.37 16.81 -5.86
CA ILE A 198 -7.78 16.42 -5.78
C ILE A 198 -8.58 17.07 -6.91
N ALA A 199 -8.41 18.38 -7.15
CA ALA A 199 -9.06 19.08 -8.24
C ALA A 199 -8.70 18.50 -9.61
N ALA A 200 -7.43 18.08 -9.80
CA ALA A 200 -7.00 17.40 -11.02
C ALA A 200 -7.66 16.01 -11.17
N LEU A 201 -7.81 15.24 -10.09
CA LEU A 201 -8.54 13.96 -10.10
C LEU A 201 -10.02 14.18 -10.49
N GLU A 202 -10.68 15.18 -9.90
CA GLU A 202 -12.07 15.54 -10.22
C GLU A 202 -12.25 15.95 -11.67
N ALA A 203 -11.24 16.61 -12.27
CA ALA A 203 -11.22 17.00 -13.67
C ALA A 203 -10.80 15.85 -14.63
N GLY A 204 -10.33 14.71 -14.12
CA GLY A 204 -9.75 13.64 -14.94
C GLY A 204 -8.41 14.02 -15.58
N ASP A 205 -7.69 15.00 -15.00
CA ASP A 205 -6.38 15.49 -15.48
C ASP A 205 -5.23 14.68 -14.86
N LEU A 206 -4.87 13.55 -15.49
CA LEU A 206 -3.75 12.72 -15.04
C LEU A 206 -2.42 13.50 -14.95
N PRO A 207 -2.00 14.30 -15.95
CA PRO A 207 -0.83 15.15 -15.83
C PRO A 207 -0.90 16.11 -14.64
N GLY A 208 -2.08 16.66 -14.35
CA GLY A 208 -2.33 17.53 -13.19
C GLY A 208 -2.05 16.84 -11.87
N VAL A 209 -2.54 15.62 -11.71
CA VAL A 209 -2.25 14.76 -10.53
C VAL A 209 -0.74 14.51 -10.43
N CYS A 210 -0.10 14.11 -11.53
CA CYS A 210 1.32 13.79 -11.56
C CYS A 210 2.22 14.99 -11.23
N ARG A 211 1.81 16.21 -11.58
CA ARG A 211 2.55 17.44 -11.18
C ARG A 211 2.62 17.64 -9.66
N GLN A 212 1.67 17.08 -8.91
CA GLN A 212 1.64 17.14 -7.43
C GLN A 212 2.27 15.94 -6.76
N ALA A 213 2.82 15.00 -7.53
CA ALA A 213 3.47 13.79 -7.02
C ALA A 213 4.75 14.14 -6.26
N ILE A 214 4.63 14.39 -4.95
CA ILE A 214 5.71 14.71 -4.03
C ILE A 214 5.56 13.83 -2.79
N ASN A 215 6.69 13.26 -2.35
CA ASN A 215 6.82 12.49 -1.13
C ASN A 215 7.91 13.07 -0.24
N VAL A 216 7.53 13.62 0.92
CA VAL A 216 8.49 14.28 1.83
C VAL A 216 9.56 13.34 2.38
N PHE A 217 9.29 12.04 2.48
CA PHE A 217 10.29 11.06 2.91
C PHE A 217 11.46 10.95 1.92
N GLU A 218 11.21 11.15 0.62
CA GLU A 218 12.26 11.03 -0.40
C GLU A 218 13.36 12.08 -0.20
N SER A 219 12.97 13.32 0.12
CA SER A 219 13.93 14.38 0.40
C SER A 219 14.70 14.17 1.71
N ALA A 220 14.10 13.44 2.66
CA ALA A 220 14.70 13.21 3.98
C ALA A 220 15.64 11.99 4.04
N THR A 221 15.39 10.96 3.20
CA THR A 221 16.08 9.68 3.33
C THR A 221 17.29 9.51 2.40
N ALA A 222 17.35 10.23 1.28
CA ALA A 222 18.46 10.29 0.33
C ALA A 222 19.08 8.92 -0.05
N LEU A 223 18.23 7.91 -0.32
CA LEU A 223 18.69 6.55 -0.68
C LEU A 223 19.26 6.54 -2.11
N ALA A 224 20.49 6.03 -2.26
CA ALA A 224 21.18 6.01 -3.55
C ALA A 224 20.47 5.15 -4.60
N GLY A 225 19.92 4.00 -4.20
CA GLY A 225 19.14 3.14 -5.09
C GLY A 225 17.82 3.75 -5.55
N VAL A 226 17.15 4.55 -4.70
CA VAL A 226 15.98 5.35 -5.08
C VAL A 226 16.35 6.35 -6.17
N ALA A 227 17.44 7.09 -5.99
CA ALA A 227 17.92 8.06 -6.96
C ALA A 227 18.32 7.40 -8.30
N ASP A 228 18.98 6.23 -8.27
CA ASP A 228 19.34 5.49 -9.50
C ASP A 228 18.09 4.99 -10.25
N ILE A 229 17.11 4.43 -9.55
CA ILE A 229 15.85 3.98 -10.17
C ILE A 229 15.14 5.17 -10.82
N ARG A 230 14.97 6.30 -10.12
CA ARG A 230 14.34 7.50 -10.67
C ARG A 230 15.05 7.98 -11.94
N ARG A 231 16.37 8.14 -11.88
CA ARG A 231 17.18 8.56 -13.03
C ARG A 231 16.98 7.65 -14.25
N ARG A 232 16.81 6.34 -14.05
CA ARG A 232 16.52 5.40 -15.14
C ARG A 232 15.09 5.53 -15.65
N MET A 233 14.11 5.70 -14.77
CA MET A 233 12.71 5.93 -15.17
C MET A 233 12.56 7.22 -15.98
N GLU A 234 13.27 8.29 -15.60
CA GLU A 234 13.24 9.60 -16.27
C GLU A 234 13.75 9.56 -17.72
N GLN A 235 14.52 8.54 -18.11
CA GLN A 235 14.96 8.33 -19.50
C GLN A 235 13.79 7.97 -20.44
N PHE A 236 12.63 7.60 -19.89
CA PHE A 236 11.43 7.21 -20.62
C PHE A 236 10.32 8.27 -20.53
N ASP A 237 10.64 9.47 -20.09
CA ASP A 237 9.74 10.64 -20.00
C ASP A 237 8.39 10.34 -19.31
N PRO A 238 8.38 9.81 -18.06
CA PRO A 238 7.16 9.55 -17.31
C PRO A 238 6.44 10.86 -16.95
N LEU A 239 5.13 10.78 -16.72
CA LEU A 239 4.36 11.92 -16.19
C LEU A 239 4.83 12.35 -14.81
N CYS A 240 5.29 11.40 -14.01
CA CYS A 240 6.00 11.62 -12.74
C CYS A 240 6.78 10.36 -12.34
N SER A 241 7.79 10.55 -11.47
CA SER A 241 8.48 9.46 -10.77
C SER A 241 8.80 9.85 -9.35
N GLN A 242 8.55 8.96 -8.37
CA GLN A 242 8.88 9.18 -6.96
C GLN A 242 8.86 7.91 -6.12
N MET A 243 9.40 8.00 -4.92
CA MET A 243 9.35 6.95 -3.90
C MET A 243 7.93 6.84 -3.30
N THR A 244 7.46 5.64 -2.99
CA THR A 244 6.17 5.41 -2.32
C THR A 244 6.33 5.11 -0.83
N GLY A 245 5.42 5.64 0.00
CA GLY A 245 5.44 5.45 1.45
C GLY A 245 6.75 5.94 2.06
N SER A 246 7.21 5.27 3.10
CA SER A 246 8.52 5.51 3.71
C SER A 246 9.68 4.92 2.89
N GLY A 247 9.41 4.33 1.76
CA GLY A 247 10.39 3.70 0.88
C GLY A 247 10.46 2.17 1.07
N SER A 248 11.29 1.50 0.28
CA SER A 248 12.23 2.08 -0.70
C SER A 248 11.73 1.96 -2.17
N CYS A 249 10.53 1.42 -2.44
CA CYS A 249 10.05 1.35 -3.82
C CYS A 249 9.86 2.73 -4.45
N VAL A 250 10.22 2.79 -5.73
CA VAL A 250 9.97 3.94 -6.61
C VAL A 250 8.94 3.54 -7.64
N PHE A 251 8.02 4.45 -7.96
CA PHE A 251 7.09 4.28 -9.06
C PHE A 251 7.21 5.41 -10.07
N ALA A 252 6.83 5.13 -11.31
CA ALA A 252 6.66 6.10 -12.36
C ALA A 252 5.32 5.87 -13.08
N VAL A 253 4.65 6.96 -13.49
CA VAL A 253 3.35 6.94 -14.17
C VAL A 253 3.54 7.25 -15.64
N PHE A 254 2.93 6.42 -16.51
CA PHE A 254 2.97 6.56 -17.97
C PHE A 254 1.55 6.58 -18.55
N ALA A 255 1.34 7.40 -19.57
CA ALA A 255 0.07 7.43 -20.28
C ALA A 255 -0.13 6.24 -21.22
N ASP A 256 0.97 5.69 -21.77
CA ASP A 256 0.91 4.57 -22.69
C ASP A 256 1.64 3.33 -22.18
N ARG A 257 1.17 2.17 -22.67
CA ARG A 257 1.66 0.87 -22.23
C ARG A 257 3.04 0.54 -22.80
N VAL A 258 3.34 0.98 -23.99
CA VAL A 258 4.58 0.58 -24.68
C VAL A 258 5.77 1.17 -23.94
N THR A 259 5.74 2.48 -23.69
CA THR A 259 6.79 3.20 -22.94
C THR A 259 6.94 2.65 -21.52
N ALA A 260 5.83 2.33 -20.82
CA ALA A 260 5.87 1.68 -19.51
C ALA A 260 6.57 0.30 -19.56
N MET A 261 6.29 -0.50 -20.57
CA MET A 261 6.91 -1.82 -20.74
C MET A 261 8.40 -1.71 -21.07
N GLU A 262 8.80 -0.76 -21.91
CA GLU A 262 10.21 -0.51 -22.25
C GLU A 262 10.99 -0.06 -21.01
N CYS A 263 10.45 0.87 -20.23
CA CYS A 263 11.01 1.30 -18.94
C CYS A 263 11.18 0.11 -17.99
N ASN A 264 10.16 -0.74 -17.85
CA ASN A 264 10.22 -1.92 -17.01
C ASN A 264 11.29 -2.92 -17.48
N LEU A 265 11.41 -3.16 -18.78
CA LEU A 265 12.43 -4.05 -19.33
C LEU A 265 13.85 -3.53 -19.05
N GLU A 266 14.07 -2.23 -19.15
CA GLU A 266 15.35 -1.63 -18.81
C GLU A 266 15.66 -1.78 -17.31
N LEU A 267 14.68 -1.44 -16.46
CA LEU A 267 14.83 -1.55 -15.00
C LEU A 267 15.14 -2.98 -14.55
N ARG A 268 14.49 -4.00 -15.14
CA ARG A 268 14.69 -5.41 -14.79
C ARG A 268 16.11 -5.92 -15.02
N LYS A 269 16.91 -5.25 -15.82
CA LYS A 269 18.34 -5.58 -15.98
C LYS A 269 19.13 -5.32 -14.70
N HIS A 270 18.66 -4.42 -13.83
CA HIS A 270 19.32 -3.97 -12.61
C HIS A 270 18.50 -4.26 -11.34
N TYR A 271 17.18 -4.28 -11.46
CA TYR A 271 16.20 -4.45 -10.40
C TYR A 271 15.21 -5.57 -10.75
N PRO A 272 15.51 -6.83 -10.40
CA PRO A 272 14.69 -7.99 -10.79
C PRO A 272 13.23 -7.92 -10.32
N THR A 273 12.97 -7.15 -9.26
CA THR A 273 11.65 -6.92 -8.68
C THR A 273 10.82 -5.85 -9.44
N ALA A 274 11.34 -5.28 -10.54
CA ALA A 274 10.58 -4.31 -11.32
C ALA A 274 9.39 -4.96 -12.05
N PHE A 275 8.25 -4.28 -12.07
CA PHE A 275 7.01 -4.73 -12.70
C PHE A 275 6.15 -3.55 -13.16
N VAL A 276 5.20 -3.85 -14.07
CA VAL A 276 4.15 -2.91 -14.50
C VAL A 276 2.84 -3.32 -13.84
N CYS A 277 2.09 -2.34 -13.37
CA CYS A 277 0.73 -2.50 -12.86
C CYS A 277 -0.16 -1.33 -13.30
N GLU A 278 -1.44 -1.40 -12.97
CA GLU A 278 -2.44 -0.40 -13.28
C GLU A 278 -3.18 0.02 -12.00
N PRO A 279 -3.80 1.21 -11.96
CA PRO A 279 -4.73 1.55 -10.88
C PRO A 279 -5.86 0.52 -10.78
N CYS A 280 -6.32 0.23 -9.57
CA CYS A 280 -7.46 -0.67 -9.35
C CYS A 280 -8.35 -0.18 -8.20
N ASN A 281 -9.56 -0.79 -8.09
CA ASN A 281 -10.58 -0.38 -7.12
C ASN A 281 -10.47 -1.06 -5.75
N GLY A 282 -9.43 -1.85 -5.52
CA GLY A 282 -9.24 -2.53 -4.23
C GLY A 282 -9.43 -4.04 -4.30
N ILE A 283 -9.84 -4.66 -3.17
CA ILE A 283 -9.93 -6.11 -3.00
C ILE A 283 -10.99 -6.73 -3.92
N ILE A 284 -10.60 -7.83 -4.59
CA ILE A 284 -11.45 -8.63 -5.48
C ILE A 284 -11.64 -10.04 -4.92
#